data_ef7d65cffe73d29b8f420137cd23079e
#
_entry.id   ef7d65cffe73d29b8f420137cd23079e
#
_cell.length_a   1.000
_cell.length_b   1.000
_cell.length_c   1.000
_cell.angle_alpha   90.00
_cell.angle_beta   90.00
_cell.angle_gamma   90.00
#
_symmetry.space_group_name_H-M   'P 1'
#
loop_
_entity.id
_entity.type
_entity.pdbx_description
1 polymer ?
#
loop_
_entity_poly.entity_id
_entity_poly.type
_entity_poly.pdbx_seq_one_letter_code
_entity_poly.pdbx_strand_id
1 'polypeptide(L)'
;MLIGVIAGLVGLSLGVFGMLAFRISERQRSIVDLDVAEPLLPEGAAEVLAVVGRAFVVVDAIDGVVRASPAAYAYGLVRGHTVVHKQLLDMTAKVRRDGVILEEQYELPRGPLGKGTIVVQVRAAMLGWEYIVLLADDRTEITRTEEIRNDFVANVSHELKTPVGAISLLAEALEASPDDEEAVRRFAKRMHKESGRLAALVQDIIELSRLQGANVAQQGHAVDINTVITEAVDRSQLPAESKNIQIVVGGHSDSLVFGDRDLLVTALRNLIDNAIRYSPENTRVGVGVRTREGVVAVSVTDQGEGLTPEDQERVFERFYRVDAARSRHTGGTGLGLSIVKHVVSNHGGEVTVWSQPGQGSTFTIRLPEMEGQDDDAGLPPSAATAALPP
;
A
#
# COMPACT_ATOMS: atom_id res chain seq x y z
N MET A 1 -37.53 73.27 -25.48
CA MET A 1 -38.28 72.25 -24.72
C MET A 1 -38.76 71.10 -25.63
N LEU A 2 -39.29 71.34 -26.81
CA LEU A 2 -39.79 70.29 -27.71
C LEU A 2 -38.81 69.28 -28.22
N ILE A 3 -37.55 69.71 -28.49
CA ILE A 3 -36.47 68.89 -29.03
C ILE A 3 -36.03 67.81 -27.98
N GLY A 4 -36.04 68.16 -26.68
CA GLY A 4 -35.65 67.21 -25.60
C GLY A 4 -36.68 66.10 -25.39
N VAL A 5 -37.98 66.40 -25.58
CA VAL A 5 -39.09 65.45 -25.51
C VAL A 5 -39.03 64.43 -26.66
N ILE A 6 -38.72 64.92 -27.87
CA ILE A 6 -38.63 64.10 -29.08
C ILE A 6 -37.41 63.15 -28.96
N ALA A 7 -36.25 63.65 -28.49
CA ALA A 7 -35.06 62.83 -28.25
C ALA A 7 -35.27 61.74 -27.18
N GLY A 8 -36.02 62.05 -26.11
CA GLY A 8 -36.40 61.10 -25.08
C GLY A 8 -37.33 59.99 -25.61
N LEU A 9 -38.31 60.35 -26.45
CA LEU A 9 -39.24 59.37 -27.06
C LEU A 9 -38.52 58.46 -28.08
N VAL A 10 -37.59 58.98 -28.85
CA VAL A 10 -36.78 58.17 -29.77
C VAL A 10 -35.84 57.24 -29.01
N GLY A 11 -35.24 57.69 -27.93
CA GLY A 11 -34.39 56.84 -27.09
C GLY A 11 -35.20 55.71 -26.42
N LEU A 12 -36.40 56.03 -25.95
CA LEU A 12 -37.26 55.03 -25.33
C LEU A 12 -37.75 53.97 -26.34
N SER A 13 -38.12 54.39 -27.55
CA SER A 13 -38.55 53.48 -28.62
C SER A 13 -37.42 52.57 -29.12
N LEU A 14 -36.19 53.08 -29.25
CA LEU A 14 -35.01 52.28 -29.56
C LEU A 14 -34.67 51.26 -28.45
N GLY A 15 -34.78 51.66 -27.18
CA GLY A 15 -34.53 50.78 -26.04
C GLY A 15 -35.57 49.64 -25.95
N VAL A 16 -36.85 49.96 -26.16
CA VAL A 16 -37.94 48.94 -26.17
C VAL A 16 -37.76 48.00 -27.37
N PHE A 17 -37.41 48.53 -28.56
CA PHE A 17 -37.17 47.70 -29.74
C PHE A 17 -35.95 46.78 -29.57
N GLY A 18 -34.85 47.29 -28.99
CA GLY A 18 -33.67 46.50 -28.65
C GLY A 18 -33.97 45.40 -27.66
N MET A 19 -34.73 45.68 -26.60
CA MET A 19 -35.14 44.72 -25.61
C MET A 19 -36.10 43.64 -26.16
N LEU A 20 -37.02 44.01 -27.05
CA LEU A 20 -37.90 43.08 -27.76
C LEU A 20 -37.11 42.19 -28.73
N ALA A 21 -36.20 42.74 -29.50
CA ALA A 21 -35.33 42.00 -30.41
C ALA A 21 -34.42 41.00 -29.61
N PHE A 22 -33.88 41.44 -28.48
CA PHE A 22 -33.12 40.58 -27.59
C PHE A 22 -33.95 39.43 -27.03
N ARG A 23 -35.15 39.69 -26.51
CA ARG A 23 -36.08 38.66 -26.02
C ARG A 23 -36.53 37.69 -27.13
N ILE A 24 -36.73 38.14 -28.34
CA ILE A 24 -37.09 37.30 -29.49
C ILE A 24 -35.89 36.44 -29.87
N SER A 25 -34.67 36.98 -29.88
CA SER A 25 -33.43 36.25 -30.14
C SER A 25 -33.13 35.20 -29.04
N GLU A 26 -33.37 35.54 -27.79
CA GLU A 26 -33.23 34.63 -26.66
C GLU A 26 -34.25 33.49 -26.69
N ARG A 27 -35.55 33.82 -27.03
CA ARG A 27 -36.55 32.79 -27.27
C ARG A 27 -36.26 31.91 -28.49
N GLN A 28 -35.68 32.43 -29.57
CA GLN A 28 -35.28 31.60 -30.71
C GLN A 28 -34.04 30.73 -30.39
N ARG A 29 -33.16 31.17 -29.49
CA ARG A 29 -32.04 30.32 -29.01
C ARG A 29 -32.52 29.22 -28.05
N SER A 30 -33.58 29.44 -27.29
CA SER A 30 -34.14 28.41 -26.39
C SER A 30 -35.13 27.44 -27.07
N ILE A 31 -35.45 27.61 -28.37
CA ILE A 31 -36.33 26.71 -29.15
C ILE A 31 -35.53 25.80 -30.10
N VAL A 32 -34.17 25.92 -30.15
CA VAL A 32 -33.36 24.85 -30.68
C VAL A 32 -32.98 23.94 -29.49
N ASP A 33 -33.96 23.43 -28.78
CA ASP A 33 -33.88 22.05 -28.29
C ASP A 33 -33.95 21.22 -29.57
N LEU A 34 -32.77 20.92 -30.09
CA LEU A 34 -32.59 19.69 -30.83
C LEU A 34 -33.05 18.63 -29.83
N ASP A 35 -34.22 18.13 -30.04
CA ASP A 35 -34.68 16.84 -29.54
C ASP A 35 -33.76 15.80 -30.18
N VAL A 36 -32.48 15.81 -29.70
CA VAL A 36 -31.57 14.71 -29.92
C VAL A 36 -32.20 13.61 -29.10
N ALA A 37 -33.06 12.81 -29.76
CA ALA A 37 -33.62 11.61 -29.21
C ALA A 37 -32.42 10.92 -28.49
N GLU A 38 -32.46 10.90 -27.14
CA GLU A 38 -31.48 10.16 -26.38
C GLU A 38 -31.45 8.79 -27.02
N PRO A 39 -30.29 8.29 -27.50
CA PRO A 39 -30.20 7.00 -28.14
C PRO A 39 -30.78 5.98 -27.17
N LEU A 40 -31.98 5.46 -27.53
CA LEU A 40 -32.75 4.54 -26.70
C LEU A 40 -31.97 3.21 -26.70
N LEU A 41 -31.29 2.94 -25.60
CA LEU A 41 -30.76 1.60 -25.36
C LEU A 41 -31.93 0.60 -25.44
N PRO A 42 -31.66 -0.68 -25.86
CA PRO A 42 -32.66 -1.71 -25.82
C PRO A 42 -33.38 -1.74 -24.48
N GLU A 43 -34.72 -1.89 -24.53
CA GLU A 43 -35.60 -1.81 -23.35
C GLU A 43 -35.10 -2.75 -22.24
N GLY A 44 -34.91 -2.27 -21.03
CA GLY A 44 -34.34 -3.01 -19.89
C GLY A 44 -32.81 -3.12 -19.83
N ALA A 45 -32.06 -2.81 -20.89
CA ALA A 45 -30.60 -2.91 -20.86
C ALA A 45 -29.96 -1.92 -19.87
N ALA A 46 -30.53 -0.72 -19.77
CA ALA A 46 -30.04 0.30 -18.83
C ALA A 46 -30.21 -0.11 -17.36
N GLU A 47 -31.32 -0.78 -17.04
CA GLU A 47 -31.62 -1.27 -15.69
C GLU A 47 -30.70 -2.44 -15.31
N VAL A 48 -30.47 -3.38 -16.23
CA VAL A 48 -29.53 -4.48 -16.02
C VAL A 48 -28.11 -3.96 -15.80
N LEU A 49 -27.63 -3.02 -16.61
CA LEU A 49 -26.31 -2.43 -16.47
C LEU A 49 -26.15 -1.66 -15.15
N ALA A 50 -27.22 -1.01 -14.64
CA ALA A 50 -27.20 -0.33 -13.34
C ALA A 50 -27.06 -1.30 -12.16
N VAL A 51 -27.61 -2.51 -12.28
CA VAL A 51 -27.57 -3.55 -11.21
C VAL A 51 -26.24 -4.29 -11.21
N VAL A 52 -25.54 -4.38 -12.33
CA VAL A 52 -24.26 -5.13 -12.45
C VAL A 52 -23.15 -4.59 -11.53
N GLY A 53 -23.27 -3.32 -11.06
CA GLY A 53 -22.34 -2.73 -10.08
C GLY A 53 -20.90 -2.54 -10.58
N ARG A 54 -20.65 -2.78 -11.88
CA ARG A 54 -19.33 -2.65 -12.53
C ARG A 54 -19.25 -1.34 -13.30
N ALA A 55 -18.02 -0.91 -13.61
CA ALA A 55 -17.85 0.17 -14.56
C ALA A 55 -18.31 -0.30 -15.94
N PHE A 56 -19.17 0.45 -16.60
CA PHE A 56 -19.61 0.15 -17.96
C PHE A 56 -19.57 1.39 -18.86
N VAL A 57 -19.38 1.13 -20.14
CA VAL A 57 -19.47 2.13 -21.21
C VAL A 57 -20.24 1.48 -22.36
N VAL A 58 -21.26 2.19 -22.87
CA VAL A 58 -21.98 1.82 -24.07
C VAL A 58 -21.62 2.79 -25.18
N VAL A 59 -21.18 2.24 -26.30
CA VAL A 59 -20.79 3.02 -27.47
C VAL A 59 -21.67 2.70 -28.67
N ASP A 60 -21.91 3.68 -29.54
CA ASP A 60 -22.65 3.56 -30.78
C ASP A 60 -21.78 3.02 -31.95
N ALA A 61 -22.33 3.03 -33.14
CA ALA A 61 -21.67 2.55 -34.36
C ALA A 61 -20.40 3.34 -34.76
N ILE A 62 -20.26 4.57 -34.27
CA ILE A 62 -19.11 5.47 -34.53
C ILE A 62 -18.21 5.68 -33.31
N ASP A 63 -18.33 4.79 -32.32
CA ASP A 63 -17.58 4.82 -31.04
C ASP A 63 -17.89 6.04 -30.14
N GLY A 64 -19.03 6.72 -30.39
CA GLY A 64 -19.57 7.73 -29.49
C GLY A 64 -20.11 7.09 -28.21
N VAL A 65 -19.81 7.67 -27.06
CA VAL A 65 -20.32 7.18 -25.77
C VAL A 65 -21.77 7.61 -25.61
N VAL A 66 -22.67 6.63 -25.66
CA VAL A 66 -24.10 6.78 -25.44
C VAL A 66 -24.44 6.83 -23.97
N ARG A 67 -23.81 5.96 -23.19
CA ARG A 67 -23.97 5.87 -21.73
C ARG A 67 -22.73 5.33 -21.05
N ALA A 68 -22.41 5.85 -19.88
CA ALA A 68 -21.32 5.35 -19.07
C ALA A 68 -21.69 5.46 -17.59
N SER A 69 -21.19 4.51 -16.79
CA SER A 69 -21.34 4.54 -15.34
C SER A 69 -20.42 5.59 -14.71
N PRO A 70 -20.75 6.12 -13.51
CA PRO A 70 -19.86 7.01 -12.77
C PRO A 70 -18.47 6.40 -12.55
N ALA A 71 -18.40 5.09 -12.34
CA ALA A 71 -17.15 4.35 -12.18
C ALA A 71 -16.28 4.39 -13.45
N ALA A 72 -16.87 4.33 -14.65
CA ALA A 72 -16.12 4.44 -15.90
C ALA A 72 -15.42 5.81 -16.06
N TYR A 73 -16.07 6.88 -15.60
CA TYR A 73 -15.46 8.22 -15.52
C TYR A 73 -14.34 8.27 -14.45
N ALA A 74 -14.58 7.68 -13.28
CA ALA A 74 -13.60 7.62 -12.19
C ALA A 74 -12.35 6.81 -12.57
N TYR A 75 -12.51 5.78 -13.38
CA TYR A 75 -11.38 4.99 -13.93
C TYR A 75 -10.67 5.71 -15.10
N GLY A 76 -11.22 6.82 -15.58
CA GLY A 76 -10.65 7.59 -16.69
C GLY A 76 -10.84 6.92 -18.06
N LEU A 77 -11.78 5.98 -18.20
CA LEU A 77 -12.07 5.30 -19.46
C LEU A 77 -12.78 6.21 -20.46
N VAL A 78 -13.57 7.16 -19.95
CA VAL A 78 -14.42 8.06 -20.72
C VAL A 78 -14.16 9.51 -20.33
N ARG A 79 -14.23 10.41 -21.33
CA ARG A 79 -14.21 11.87 -21.15
C ARG A 79 -15.30 12.51 -22.01
N GLY A 80 -16.29 13.12 -21.38
CA GLY A 80 -17.48 13.60 -22.08
C GLY A 80 -18.18 12.44 -22.80
N HIS A 81 -18.26 12.50 -24.11
CA HIS A 81 -18.89 11.48 -24.96
C HIS A 81 -17.87 10.64 -25.75
N THR A 82 -16.61 10.56 -25.30
CA THR A 82 -15.56 9.82 -26.02
C THR A 82 -14.84 8.84 -25.10
N VAL A 83 -14.52 7.66 -25.66
CA VAL A 83 -13.60 6.70 -25.04
C VAL A 83 -12.17 7.23 -25.14
N VAL A 84 -11.45 7.30 -24.03
CA VAL A 84 -10.12 7.94 -23.96
C VAL A 84 -9.01 7.05 -24.52
N HIS A 85 -9.10 5.74 -24.30
CA HIS A 85 -8.00 4.82 -24.54
C HIS A 85 -8.15 4.12 -25.89
N LYS A 86 -7.10 4.21 -26.73
CA LYS A 86 -7.08 3.60 -28.05
C LYS A 86 -7.28 2.08 -28.01
N GLN A 87 -6.73 1.41 -26.99
CA GLN A 87 -6.88 -0.03 -26.79
C GLN A 87 -8.36 -0.46 -26.70
N LEU A 88 -9.19 0.35 -26.03
CA LEU A 88 -10.62 0.09 -25.90
C LEU A 88 -11.35 0.33 -27.22
N LEU A 89 -10.96 1.34 -28.01
CA LEU A 89 -11.49 1.58 -29.36
C LEU A 89 -11.10 0.45 -30.32
N ASP A 90 -9.88 -0.03 -30.24
CA ASP A 90 -9.44 -1.18 -31.05
C ASP A 90 -10.24 -2.45 -30.68
N MET A 91 -10.57 -2.64 -29.40
CA MET A 91 -11.41 -3.73 -28.91
C MET A 91 -12.85 -3.62 -29.42
N THR A 92 -13.46 -2.42 -29.38
CA THR A 92 -14.81 -2.19 -29.93
C THR A 92 -14.84 -2.46 -31.43
N ALA A 93 -13.80 -2.04 -32.19
CA ALA A 93 -13.70 -2.29 -33.62
C ALA A 93 -13.61 -3.81 -33.93
N LYS A 94 -12.87 -4.62 -33.13
CA LYS A 94 -12.80 -6.07 -33.26
C LYS A 94 -14.16 -6.72 -33.00
N VAL A 95 -14.82 -6.35 -31.88
CA VAL A 95 -16.15 -6.88 -31.51
C VAL A 95 -17.17 -6.58 -32.63
N ARG A 96 -17.14 -5.35 -33.19
CA ARG A 96 -18.06 -4.95 -34.27
C ARG A 96 -17.84 -5.73 -35.53
N ARG A 97 -16.59 -6.03 -35.88
CA ARG A 97 -16.24 -6.77 -37.08
C ARG A 97 -16.55 -8.27 -36.95
N ASP A 98 -16.20 -8.86 -35.80
CA ASP A 98 -16.15 -10.32 -35.66
C ASP A 98 -17.40 -10.87 -34.93
N GLY A 99 -18.20 -9.99 -34.27
CA GLY A 99 -19.43 -10.35 -33.54
C GLY A 99 -19.19 -11.22 -32.30
N VAL A 100 -17.94 -11.32 -31.82
CA VAL A 100 -17.55 -12.16 -30.69
C VAL A 100 -17.37 -11.34 -29.41
N ILE A 101 -17.59 -11.99 -28.26
CA ILE A 101 -17.26 -11.39 -26.98
C ILE A 101 -15.74 -11.46 -26.81
N LEU A 102 -15.13 -10.31 -26.50
CA LEU A 102 -13.71 -10.22 -26.17
C LEU A 102 -13.53 -9.90 -24.70
N GLU A 103 -12.50 -10.46 -24.10
CA GLU A 103 -12.10 -10.18 -22.74
C GLU A 103 -10.57 -10.03 -22.71
N GLU A 104 -10.11 -8.84 -22.34
CA GLU A 104 -8.69 -8.51 -22.31
C GLU A 104 -8.39 -7.67 -21.05
N GLN A 105 -7.17 -7.78 -20.53
CA GLN A 105 -6.68 -6.97 -19.41
C GLN A 105 -5.77 -5.87 -19.95
N TYR A 106 -5.97 -4.66 -19.46
CA TYR A 106 -5.19 -3.49 -19.86
C TYR A 106 -4.65 -2.76 -18.65
N GLU A 107 -3.41 -2.31 -18.75
CA GLU A 107 -2.85 -1.31 -17.87
C GLU A 107 -3.02 0.07 -18.52
N LEU A 108 -3.83 0.93 -17.91
CA LEU A 108 -4.21 2.22 -18.46
C LEU A 108 -3.83 3.35 -17.51
N PRO A 109 -3.41 4.53 -18.02
CA PRO A 109 -3.21 5.70 -17.16
C PRO A 109 -4.54 6.15 -16.55
N ARG A 110 -4.54 6.46 -15.26
CA ARG A 110 -5.73 6.89 -14.49
C ARG A 110 -6.09 8.35 -14.80
N GLY A 111 -6.53 8.60 -16.05
CA GLY A 111 -6.95 9.92 -16.51
C GLY A 111 -5.83 10.96 -16.63
N PRO A 112 -6.15 12.20 -17.09
CA PRO A 112 -5.15 13.22 -17.43
C PRO A 112 -4.53 13.91 -16.22
N LEU A 113 -5.13 13.79 -15.04
CA LEU A 113 -4.68 14.42 -13.79
C LEU A 113 -4.22 13.41 -12.74
N GLY A 114 -4.51 12.11 -12.92
CA GLY A 114 -4.12 11.04 -12.00
C GLY A 114 -2.66 10.64 -12.23
N LYS A 115 -1.83 10.76 -11.22
CA LYS A 115 -0.53 10.12 -11.18
C LYS A 115 -0.75 8.64 -10.85
N GLY A 116 -0.60 7.75 -11.84
CA GLY A 116 -0.68 6.31 -11.65
C GLY A 116 -1.41 5.59 -12.78
N THR A 117 -1.29 4.29 -12.77
CA THR A 117 -1.94 3.36 -13.69
C THR A 117 -3.08 2.62 -12.97
N ILE A 118 -4.06 2.19 -13.73
CA ILE A 118 -5.12 1.29 -13.30
C ILE A 118 -5.06 0.04 -14.17
N VAL A 119 -5.14 -1.12 -13.56
CA VAL A 119 -5.27 -2.39 -14.26
C VAL A 119 -6.75 -2.74 -14.35
N VAL A 120 -7.30 -2.74 -15.56
CA VAL A 120 -8.70 -3.04 -15.80
C VAL A 120 -8.86 -4.29 -16.64
N GLN A 121 -9.71 -5.19 -16.19
CA GLN A 121 -10.20 -6.29 -17.02
C GLN A 121 -11.45 -5.82 -17.74
N VAL A 122 -11.38 -5.77 -19.08
CA VAL A 122 -12.47 -5.26 -19.90
C VAL A 122 -13.07 -6.40 -20.71
N ARG A 123 -14.38 -6.54 -20.61
CA ARG A 123 -15.18 -7.43 -21.46
C ARG A 123 -16.03 -6.59 -22.38
N ALA A 124 -15.91 -6.82 -23.70
CA ALA A 124 -16.67 -6.13 -24.72
C ALA A 124 -17.59 -7.10 -25.45
N ALA A 125 -18.84 -6.68 -25.65
CA ALA A 125 -19.84 -7.49 -26.36
C ALA A 125 -20.80 -6.58 -27.15
N MET A 126 -21.40 -7.14 -28.21
CA MET A 126 -22.53 -6.47 -28.89
C MET A 126 -23.73 -6.35 -27.94
N LEU A 127 -24.36 -5.18 -27.93
CA LEU A 127 -25.61 -4.93 -27.25
C LEU A 127 -26.67 -4.59 -28.31
N GLY A 128 -27.44 -5.59 -28.72
CA GLY A 128 -28.29 -5.48 -29.90
C GLY A 128 -27.47 -5.43 -31.22
N TRP A 129 -27.92 -4.64 -32.20
CA TRP A 129 -27.28 -4.52 -33.50
C TRP A 129 -26.44 -3.26 -33.69
N GLU A 130 -26.65 -2.23 -32.83
CA GLU A 130 -26.10 -0.90 -33.01
C GLU A 130 -25.07 -0.52 -31.95
N TYR A 131 -25.12 -1.16 -30.79
CA TYR A 131 -24.30 -0.76 -29.64
C TYR A 131 -23.27 -1.83 -29.26
N ILE A 132 -22.20 -1.39 -28.61
CA ILE A 132 -21.26 -2.25 -27.93
C ILE A 132 -21.20 -1.85 -26.46
N VAL A 133 -21.27 -2.81 -25.56
CA VAL A 133 -21.07 -2.61 -24.13
C VAL A 133 -19.65 -3.04 -23.76
N LEU A 134 -18.96 -2.17 -23.05
CA LEU A 134 -17.69 -2.47 -22.39
C LEU A 134 -17.99 -2.54 -20.89
N LEU A 135 -17.67 -3.67 -20.26
CA LEU A 135 -17.71 -3.85 -18.81
C LEU A 135 -16.27 -3.87 -18.30
N ALA A 136 -15.94 -3.04 -17.35
CA ALA A 136 -14.59 -2.91 -16.81
C ALA A 136 -14.58 -3.18 -15.31
N ASP A 137 -13.69 -4.08 -14.90
CA ASP A 137 -13.39 -4.38 -13.49
C ASP A 137 -12.00 -3.84 -13.13
N ASP A 138 -11.92 -3.09 -12.03
CA ASP A 138 -10.63 -2.70 -11.46
C ASP A 138 -9.94 -3.92 -10.83
N ARG A 139 -8.83 -4.32 -11.39
CA ARG A 139 -7.98 -5.42 -10.93
C ARG A 139 -6.67 -4.95 -10.32
N THR A 140 -6.50 -3.65 -10.14
CA THR A 140 -5.23 -3.04 -9.72
C THR A 140 -4.71 -3.66 -8.41
N GLU A 141 -5.55 -3.74 -7.39
CA GLU A 141 -5.14 -4.31 -6.09
C GLU A 141 -4.83 -5.81 -6.17
N ILE A 142 -5.63 -6.56 -6.95
CA ILE A 142 -5.43 -8.00 -7.13
C ILE A 142 -4.12 -8.26 -7.87
N THR A 143 -3.92 -7.57 -9.01
CA THR A 143 -2.70 -7.72 -9.83
C THR A 143 -1.47 -7.31 -9.05
N ARG A 144 -1.53 -6.19 -8.33
CA ARG A 144 -0.43 -5.73 -7.48
C ARG A 144 -0.08 -6.75 -6.38
N THR A 145 -1.08 -7.38 -5.78
CA THR A 145 -0.87 -8.41 -4.76
C THR A 145 -0.21 -9.66 -5.36
N GLU A 146 -0.65 -10.07 -6.57
CA GLU A 146 -0.07 -11.19 -7.29
C GLU A 146 1.38 -10.91 -7.73
N GLU A 147 1.67 -9.71 -8.22
CA GLU A 147 3.03 -9.27 -8.57
C GLU A 147 3.96 -9.31 -7.35
N ILE A 148 3.53 -8.71 -6.23
CA ILE A 148 4.28 -8.74 -4.97
C ILE A 148 4.54 -10.18 -4.50
N ARG A 149 3.57 -11.08 -4.68
CA ARG A 149 3.73 -12.49 -4.32
C ARG A 149 4.70 -13.21 -5.26
N ASN A 150 4.62 -12.98 -6.56
CA ASN A 150 5.50 -13.58 -7.55
C ASN A 150 6.95 -13.10 -7.38
N ASP A 151 7.14 -11.79 -7.16
CA ASP A 151 8.45 -11.21 -6.86
C ASP A 151 9.03 -11.78 -5.56
N PHE A 152 8.19 -11.99 -4.54
CA PHE A 152 8.63 -12.63 -3.31
C PHE A 152 9.15 -14.05 -3.56
N VAL A 153 8.40 -14.90 -4.29
CA VAL A 153 8.82 -16.27 -4.59
C VAL A 153 10.11 -16.30 -5.42
N ALA A 154 10.23 -15.43 -6.42
CA ALA A 154 11.44 -15.31 -7.23
C ALA A 154 12.65 -14.91 -6.39
N ASN A 155 12.52 -13.89 -5.55
CA ASN A 155 13.58 -13.39 -4.69
C ASN A 155 14.00 -14.42 -3.62
N VAL A 156 13.04 -15.11 -2.99
CA VAL A 156 13.31 -16.23 -2.07
C VAL A 156 14.15 -17.30 -2.77
N SER A 157 13.75 -17.69 -3.99
CA SER A 157 14.46 -18.73 -4.76
C SER A 157 15.91 -18.29 -5.05
N HIS A 158 16.13 -17.04 -5.42
CA HIS A 158 17.47 -16.49 -5.66
C HIS A 158 18.32 -16.42 -4.40
N GLU A 159 17.75 -15.92 -3.29
CA GLU A 159 18.47 -15.79 -2.01
C GLU A 159 18.77 -17.14 -1.35
N LEU A 160 17.98 -18.20 -1.63
CA LEU A 160 18.27 -19.58 -1.20
C LEU A 160 19.34 -20.24 -2.07
N LYS A 161 19.30 -20.06 -3.40
CA LYS A 161 20.22 -20.70 -4.34
C LYS A 161 21.68 -20.30 -4.10
N THR A 162 21.92 -19.04 -3.76
CA THR A 162 23.29 -18.51 -3.56
C THR A 162 24.03 -19.19 -2.42
N PRO A 163 23.52 -19.23 -1.16
CA PRO A 163 24.23 -19.92 -0.06
C PRO A 163 24.33 -21.44 -0.27
N VAL A 164 23.31 -22.08 -0.85
CA VAL A 164 23.33 -23.50 -1.17
C VAL A 164 24.48 -23.82 -2.15
N GLY A 165 24.58 -23.04 -3.24
CA GLY A 165 25.69 -23.20 -4.20
C GLY A 165 27.05 -22.93 -3.60
N ALA A 166 27.15 -21.92 -2.70
CA ALA A 166 28.42 -21.66 -2.00
C ALA A 166 28.83 -22.80 -1.07
N ILE A 167 27.87 -23.39 -0.33
CA ILE A 167 28.10 -24.55 0.53
C ILE A 167 28.57 -25.75 -0.31
N SER A 168 27.93 -26.04 -1.45
CA SER A 168 28.31 -27.13 -2.33
C SER A 168 29.76 -26.98 -2.86
N LEU A 169 30.09 -25.78 -3.36
CA LEU A 169 31.44 -25.49 -3.84
C LEU A 169 32.49 -25.57 -2.75
N LEU A 170 32.19 -25.16 -1.52
CA LEU A 170 33.08 -25.25 -0.38
C LEU A 170 33.27 -26.71 0.07
N ALA A 171 32.23 -27.55 -0.04
CA ALA A 171 32.32 -28.98 0.22
C ALA A 171 33.22 -29.69 -0.82
N GLU A 172 33.06 -29.41 -2.11
CA GLU A 172 33.91 -29.92 -3.17
C GLU A 172 35.41 -29.50 -2.95
N ALA A 173 35.60 -28.23 -2.56
CA ALA A 173 36.94 -27.73 -2.24
C ALA A 173 37.59 -28.43 -1.01
N LEU A 174 36.79 -28.80 -0.01
CA LEU A 174 37.20 -29.60 1.14
C LEU A 174 37.62 -31.00 0.71
N GLU A 175 36.85 -31.67 -0.12
CA GLU A 175 37.15 -33.00 -0.65
C GLU A 175 38.41 -33.00 -1.52
N ALA A 176 38.68 -31.93 -2.25
CA ALA A 176 39.84 -31.79 -3.12
C ALA A 176 41.17 -31.45 -2.35
N SER A 177 41.09 -31.06 -1.09
CA SER A 177 42.26 -30.62 -0.32
C SER A 177 42.30 -31.24 1.10
N PRO A 178 42.23 -32.57 1.24
CA PRO A 178 42.10 -33.23 2.54
C PRO A 178 43.33 -33.05 3.44
N ASP A 179 44.52 -32.92 2.85
CA ASP A 179 45.78 -32.82 3.57
C ASP A 179 46.21 -31.39 3.93
N ASP A 180 45.46 -30.38 3.46
CA ASP A 180 45.71 -28.96 3.79
C ASP A 180 44.82 -28.53 4.98
N GLU A 181 45.32 -28.68 6.18
CA GLU A 181 44.60 -28.37 7.43
C GLU A 181 44.10 -26.88 7.47
N GLU A 182 44.89 -25.95 6.94
CA GLU A 182 44.52 -24.53 6.92
C GLU A 182 43.38 -24.25 5.95
N ALA A 183 43.44 -24.85 4.76
CA ALA A 183 42.37 -24.78 3.77
C ALA A 183 41.06 -25.40 4.31
N VAL A 184 41.16 -26.58 4.94
CA VAL A 184 40.04 -27.28 5.56
C VAL A 184 39.36 -26.38 6.63
N ARG A 185 40.14 -25.81 7.55
CA ARG A 185 39.59 -24.89 8.57
C ARG A 185 38.94 -23.66 7.97
N ARG A 186 39.57 -23.08 6.96
CA ARG A 186 39.02 -21.89 6.25
C ARG A 186 37.73 -22.20 5.54
N PHE A 187 37.61 -23.31 4.82
CA PHE A 187 36.41 -23.72 4.12
C PHE A 187 35.30 -24.11 5.08
N ALA A 188 35.60 -24.88 6.12
CA ALA A 188 34.65 -25.24 7.16
C ALA A 188 34.05 -24.01 7.86
N LYS A 189 34.88 -23.00 8.20
CA LYS A 189 34.40 -21.73 8.78
C LYS A 189 33.49 -20.97 7.84
N ARG A 190 33.77 -20.96 6.52
CA ARG A 190 32.93 -20.33 5.51
C ARG A 190 31.62 -21.09 5.34
N MET A 191 31.63 -22.41 5.27
CA MET A 191 30.43 -23.25 5.22
C MET A 191 29.53 -23.00 6.42
N HIS A 192 30.11 -22.97 7.63
CA HIS A 192 29.32 -22.67 8.84
C HIS A 192 28.66 -21.29 8.78
N LYS A 193 29.37 -20.27 8.27
CA LYS A 193 28.80 -18.92 8.06
C LYS A 193 27.65 -18.93 7.06
N GLU A 194 27.80 -19.60 5.91
CA GLU A 194 26.74 -19.67 4.89
C GLU A 194 25.52 -20.48 5.37
N SER A 195 25.75 -21.56 6.13
CA SER A 195 24.69 -22.35 6.77
C SER A 195 23.89 -21.52 7.78
N GLY A 196 24.57 -20.73 8.63
CA GLY A 196 23.91 -19.81 9.54
C GLY A 196 23.08 -18.74 8.82
N ARG A 197 23.57 -18.21 7.69
CA ARG A 197 22.82 -17.27 6.86
C ARG A 197 21.57 -17.91 6.25
N LEU A 198 21.69 -19.15 5.77
CA LEU A 198 20.57 -19.90 5.21
C LEU A 198 19.50 -20.15 6.28
N ALA A 199 19.89 -20.54 7.49
CA ALA A 199 18.99 -20.75 8.61
C ALA A 199 18.23 -19.45 8.98
N ALA A 200 18.92 -18.32 9.03
CA ALA A 200 18.30 -17.01 9.29
C ALA A 200 17.28 -16.64 8.19
N LEU A 201 17.62 -16.86 6.92
CA LEU A 201 16.70 -16.59 5.80
C LEU A 201 15.43 -17.46 5.88
N VAL A 202 15.59 -18.76 6.18
CA VAL A 202 14.44 -19.66 6.35
C VAL A 202 13.56 -19.20 7.51
N GLN A 203 14.17 -18.77 8.62
CA GLN A 203 13.44 -18.27 9.78
C GLN A 203 12.63 -17.00 9.43
N ASP A 204 13.24 -16.05 8.73
CA ASP A 204 12.56 -14.82 8.27
C ASP A 204 11.39 -15.13 7.34
N ILE A 205 11.51 -16.13 6.46
CA ILE A 205 10.43 -16.57 5.57
C ILE A 205 9.28 -17.17 6.39
N ILE A 206 9.59 -18.01 7.39
CA ILE A 206 8.57 -18.61 8.28
C ILE A 206 7.86 -17.51 9.07
N GLU A 207 8.58 -16.54 9.63
CA GLU A 207 8.01 -15.39 10.34
C GLU A 207 7.07 -14.59 9.41
N LEU A 208 7.53 -14.25 8.21
CA LEU A 208 6.71 -13.52 7.23
C LEU A 208 5.45 -14.30 6.81
N SER A 209 5.57 -15.63 6.64
CA SER A 209 4.42 -16.49 6.32
C SER A 209 3.40 -16.53 7.44
N ARG A 210 3.83 -16.61 8.71
CA ARG A 210 2.94 -16.56 9.88
C ARG A 210 2.22 -15.21 9.98
N LEU A 211 2.91 -14.12 9.70
CA LEU A 211 2.36 -12.77 9.72
C LEU A 211 1.23 -12.56 8.71
N GLN A 212 1.28 -13.23 7.55
CA GLN A 212 0.22 -13.15 6.53
C GLN A 212 -1.10 -13.80 6.98
N GLY A 213 -1.05 -14.74 7.93
CA GLY A 213 -2.22 -15.40 8.51
C GLY A 213 -2.65 -14.84 9.88
N ALA A 214 -1.86 -13.96 10.49
CA ALA A 214 -2.15 -13.41 11.80
C ALA A 214 -3.28 -12.36 11.73
N ASN A 215 -4.37 -12.63 12.45
CA ASN A 215 -5.46 -11.68 12.60
C ASN A 215 -5.37 -11.03 14.00
N VAL A 216 -4.56 -9.97 14.10
CA VAL A 216 -4.35 -9.22 15.35
C VAL A 216 -5.67 -8.68 15.91
N ALA A 217 -6.63 -8.33 15.04
CA ALA A 217 -7.94 -7.86 15.47
C ALA A 217 -8.75 -8.89 16.26
N GLN A 218 -8.49 -10.20 16.04
CA GLN A 218 -9.19 -11.30 16.72
C GLN A 218 -8.41 -11.89 17.91
N GLN A 219 -7.10 -11.80 17.91
CA GLN A 219 -6.21 -12.47 18.89
C GLN A 219 -5.40 -11.49 19.74
N GLY A 220 -5.46 -10.19 19.43
CA GLY A 220 -4.74 -9.15 20.16
C GLY A 220 -5.26 -8.99 21.59
N HIS A 221 -4.39 -8.54 22.48
CA HIS A 221 -4.68 -8.22 23.88
C HIS A 221 -3.96 -6.93 24.26
N ALA A 222 -4.21 -6.44 25.48
CA ALA A 222 -3.49 -5.30 26.01
C ALA A 222 -2.03 -5.68 26.31
N VAL A 223 -1.09 -4.96 25.71
CA VAL A 223 0.34 -5.20 25.80
C VAL A 223 1.04 -3.99 26.40
N ASP A 224 1.80 -4.19 27.47
CA ASP A 224 2.72 -3.17 28.02
C ASP A 224 3.95 -3.08 27.12
N ILE A 225 4.17 -1.90 26.55
CA ILE A 225 5.27 -1.66 25.63
C ILE A 225 6.65 -1.75 26.29
N ASN A 226 6.75 -1.47 27.61
CA ASN A 226 8.01 -1.60 28.33
C ASN A 226 8.47 -3.06 28.42
N THR A 227 7.51 -3.99 28.57
CA THR A 227 7.83 -5.43 28.58
C THR A 227 8.33 -5.89 27.21
N VAL A 228 7.76 -5.37 26.11
CA VAL A 228 8.20 -5.63 24.73
C VAL A 228 9.64 -5.11 24.53
N ILE A 229 9.93 -3.88 24.98
CA ILE A 229 11.27 -3.27 24.88
C ILE A 229 12.28 -4.10 25.65
N THR A 230 12.00 -4.46 26.90
CA THR A 230 12.89 -5.24 27.74
C THR A 230 13.25 -6.56 27.08
N GLU A 231 12.25 -7.30 26.62
CA GLU A 231 12.47 -8.59 25.99
C GLU A 231 13.23 -8.51 24.65
N ALA A 232 12.94 -7.50 23.82
CA ALA A 232 13.65 -7.30 22.56
C ALA A 232 15.12 -6.93 22.80
N VAL A 233 15.40 -6.11 23.81
CA VAL A 233 16.77 -5.75 24.22
C VAL A 233 17.51 -6.97 24.75
N ASP A 234 16.91 -7.75 25.65
CA ASP A 234 17.52 -8.96 26.22
C ASP A 234 17.90 -9.97 25.12
N ARG A 235 17.03 -10.17 24.13
CA ARG A 235 17.28 -11.07 22.99
C ARG A 235 18.39 -10.56 22.05
N SER A 236 18.70 -9.26 22.05
CA SER A 236 19.72 -8.62 21.22
C SER A 236 21.07 -8.38 21.96
N GLN A 237 21.17 -8.75 23.23
CA GLN A 237 22.39 -8.52 24.05
C GLN A 237 23.64 -9.23 23.48
N LEU A 238 23.54 -10.53 23.19
CA LEU A 238 24.67 -11.29 22.68
C LEU A 238 25.25 -10.72 21.37
N PRO A 239 24.45 -10.39 20.35
CA PRO A 239 24.95 -9.67 19.17
C PRO A 239 25.62 -8.33 19.49
N ALA A 240 25.07 -7.56 20.43
CA ALA A 240 25.63 -6.27 20.83
C ALA A 240 26.98 -6.41 21.51
N GLU A 241 27.11 -7.36 22.47
CA GLU A 241 28.35 -7.67 23.16
C GLU A 241 29.47 -8.11 22.20
N SER A 242 29.12 -8.89 21.17
CA SER A 242 30.10 -9.34 20.16
C SER A 242 30.79 -8.21 19.39
N LYS A 243 30.13 -7.02 19.33
CA LYS A 243 30.66 -5.79 18.72
C LYS A 243 31.04 -4.71 19.75
N ASN A 244 30.95 -5.02 21.02
CA ASN A 244 31.13 -4.04 22.11
C ASN A 244 30.19 -2.82 21.96
N ILE A 245 28.93 -3.06 21.52
CA ILE A 245 27.90 -2.04 21.38
C ILE A 245 27.05 -2.01 22.64
N GLN A 246 26.87 -0.81 23.21
CA GLN A 246 26.01 -0.59 24.38
C GLN A 246 24.59 -0.27 23.93
N ILE A 247 23.61 -1.08 24.33
CA ILE A 247 22.19 -0.74 24.14
C ILE A 247 21.76 0.12 25.32
N VAL A 248 21.23 1.31 25.04
CA VAL A 248 20.77 2.28 26.05
C VAL A 248 19.26 2.46 25.88
N VAL A 249 18.49 2.10 26.91
CA VAL A 249 17.04 2.30 26.94
C VAL A 249 16.73 3.59 27.67
N GLY A 250 15.88 4.43 27.07
CA GLY A 250 15.44 5.73 27.62
C GLY A 250 13.94 5.93 27.52
N GLY A 251 13.38 6.65 28.49
CA GLY A 251 11.95 6.86 28.59
C GLY A 251 11.21 5.72 29.31
N HIS A 252 9.95 5.95 29.59
CA HIS A 252 8.99 5.00 30.13
C HIS A 252 7.61 5.38 29.61
N SER A 253 6.74 4.43 29.44
CA SER A 253 5.36 4.66 29.02
C SER A 253 4.43 3.81 29.87
N ASP A 254 3.46 4.45 30.53
CA ASP A 254 2.40 3.72 31.24
C ASP A 254 1.26 3.26 30.33
N SER A 255 1.39 3.55 29.03
CA SER A 255 0.38 3.25 28.03
C SER A 255 0.43 1.80 27.59
N LEU A 256 -0.74 1.21 27.38
CA LEU A 256 -0.93 -0.07 26.76
C LEU A 256 -1.19 0.09 25.24
N VAL A 257 -0.81 -0.89 24.48
CA VAL A 257 -1.17 -1.01 23.07
C VAL A 257 -1.97 -2.29 22.83
N PHE A 258 -2.95 -2.26 21.95
CA PHE A 258 -3.68 -3.49 21.58
C PHE A 258 -2.88 -4.27 20.53
N GLY A 259 -2.55 -5.54 20.81
CA GLY A 259 -1.78 -6.32 19.86
C GLY A 259 -1.33 -7.69 20.32
N ASP A 260 -0.44 -8.27 19.51
CA ASP A 260 0.28 -9.50 19.79
C ASP A 260 1.69 -9.17 20.30
N ARG A 261 1.97 -9.55 21.55
CA ARG A 261 3.25 -9.25 22.21
C ARG A 261 4.45 -9.85 21.46
N ASP A 262 4.35 -11.09 21.00
CA ASP A 262 5.48 -11.78 20.36
C ASP A 262 5.81 -11.15 18.99
N LEU A 263 4.80 -10.71 18.26
CA LEU A 263 4.97 -9.97 17.01
C LEU A 263 5.63 -8.60 17.24
N LEU A 264 5.20 -7.86 18.27
CA LEU A 264 5.80 -6.57 18.63
C LEU A 264 7.26 -6.73 19.09
N VAL A 265 7.57 -7.76 19.90
CA VAL A 265 8.94 -8.12 20.27
C VAL A 265 9.77 -8.43 19.03
N THR A 266 9.23 -9.21 18.08
CA THR A 266 9.90 -9.54 16.82
C THR A 266 10.20 -8.28 16.00
N ALA A 267 9.24 -7.37 15.87
CA ALA A 267 9.45 -6.11 15.15
C ALA A 267 10.55 -5.25 15.78
N LEU A 268 10.49 -5.07 17.09
CA LEU A 268 11.49 -4.25 17.80
C LEU A 268 12.87 -4.88 17.76
N ARG A 269 12.97 -6.21 17.96
CA ARG A 269 14.23 -6.95 17.81
C ARG A 269 14.84 -6.75 16.42
N ASN A 270 14.02 -6.84 15.34
CA ASN A 270 14.53 -6.61 13.99
C ASN A 270 15.12 -5.20 13.81
N LEU A 271 14.56 -4.17 14.45
CA LEU A 271 15.14 -2.82 14.44
C LEU A 271 16.44 -2.76 15.22
N ILE A 272 16.49 -3.36 16.43
CA ILE A 272 17.70 -3.38 17.27
C ILE A 272 18.81 -4.17 16.58
N ASP A 273 18.54 -5.36 16.04
CA ASP A 273 19.51 -6.19 15.33
C ASP A 273 20.05 -5.46 14.09
N ASN A 274 19.21 -4.71 13.38
CA ASN A 274 19.64 -3.83 12.29
C ASN A 274 20.57 -2.71 12.78
N ALA A 275 20.20 -2.04 13.86
CA ALA A 275 21.03 -0.99 14.48
C ALA A 275 22.41 -1.51 14.90
N ILE A 276 22.47 -2.70 15.54
CA ILE A 276 23.72 -3.35 15.90
C ILE A 276 24.53 -3.74 14.67
N ARG A 277 23.87 -4.26 13.64
CA ARG A 277 24.53 -4.73 12.41
C ARG A 277 25.26 -3.62 11.68
N TYR A 278 24.60 -2.46 11.52
CA TYR A 278 25.11 -1.35 10.72
C TYR A 278 25.93 -0.34 11.52
N SER A 279 25.89 -0.37 12.85
CA SER A 279 26.77 0.44 13.70
C SER A 279 28.20 -0.08 13.69
N PRO A 280 29.20 0.81 13.76
CA PRO A 280 30.58 0.45 14.06
C PRO A 280 30.71 -0.21 15.43
N GLU A 281 31.84 -0.92 15.64
CA GLU A 281 32.17 -1.44 16.96
C GLU A 281 32.43 -0.32 17.98
N ASN A 282 32.19 -0.58 19.26
CA ASN A 282 32.39 0.38 20.37
C ASN A 282 31.46 1.61 20.30
N THR A 283 30.26 1.47 19.74
CA THR A 283 29.27 2.54 19.64
C THR A 283 28.07 2.27 20.55
N ARG A 284 27.01 3.09 20.42
CA ARG A 284 25.78 2.93 21.19
C ARG A 284 24.57 2.81 20.27
N VAL A 285 23.62 1.98 20.66
CA VAL A 285 22.28 1.89 20.08
C VAL A 285 21.29 2.40 21.12
N GLY A 286 20.51 3.43 20.78
CA GLY A 286 19.51 4.00 21.65
C GLY A 286 18.13 3.40 21.38
N VAL A 287 17.40 2.96 22.40
CA VAL A 287 16.01 2.58 22.33
C VAL A 287 15.20 3.54 23.19
N GLY A 288 14.35 4.34 22.60
CA GLY A 288 13.55 5.35 23.30
C GLY A 288 12.06 5.05 23.20
N VAL A 289 11.30 5.34 24.27
CA VAL A 289 9.84 5.26 24.25
C VAL A 289 9.22 6.56 24.76
N ARG A 290 8.13 6.97 24.14
CA ARG A 290 7.32 8.11 24.55
C ARG A 290 5.87 7.94 24.13
N THR A 291 4.95 8.44 24.94
CA THR A 291 3.53 8.55 24.56
C THR A 291 3.15 10.01 24.40
N ARG A 292 2.45 10.31 23.34
CA ARG A 292 1.93 11.66 23.10
C ARG A 292 0.67 11.57 22.21
N GLU A 293 -0.39 12.31 22.62
CA GLU A 293 -1.62 12.47 21.82
C GLU A 293 -2.23 11.12 21.40
N GLY A 294 -2.30 10.13 22.32
CA GLY A 294 -2.88 8.81 22.03
C GLY A 294 -2.00 7.91 21.14
N VAL A 295 -0.71 8.25 20.99
CA VAL A 295 0.25 7.46 20.20
C VAL A 295 1.46 7.09 21.04
N VAL A 296 1.74 5.78 21.12
CA VAL A 296 2.96 5.23 21.69
C VAL A 296 4.02 5.15 20.60
N ALA A 297 5.12 5.86 20.76
CA ALA A 297 6.24 5.88 19.81
C ALA A 297 7.47 5.21 20.42
N VAL A 298 7.97 4.17 19.77
CA VAL A 298 9.23 3.49 20.12
C VAL A 298 10.25 3.76 19.03
N SER A 299 11.38 4.35 19.38
CA SER A 299 12.47 4.72 18.47
C SER A 299 13.72 3.90 18.73
N VAL A 300 14.36 3.43 17.65
CA VAL A 300 15.69 2.79 17.68
C VAL A 300 16.64 3.64 16.88
N THR A 301 17.70 4.14 17.53
CA THR A 301 18.70 5.03 16.93
C THR A 301 20.05 4.32 16.88
N ASP A 302 20.66 4.31 15.71
CA ASP A 302 21.99 3.77 15.44
C ASP A 302 23.02 4.87 15.11
N GLN A 303 24.29 4.50 15.12
CA GLN A 303 25.41 5.35 14.72
C GLN A 303 26.09 4.80 13.46
N GLY A 304 25.29 4.22 12.56
CA GLY A 304 25.74 3.63 11.32
C GLY A 304 26.05 4.63 10.20
N GLU A 305 26.20 4.11 8.99
CA GLU A 305 26.53 4.90 7.80
C GLU A 305 25.40 5.81 7.34
N GLY A 306 24.20 5.63 7.88
CA GLY A 306 23.01 6.34 7.44
C GLY A 306 22.52 5.90 6.07
N LEU A 307 21.42 6.54 5.61
CA LEU A 307 20.69 6.22 4.38
C LEU A 307 20.54 7.47 3.52
N THR A 308 20.61 7.30 2.19
CA THR A 308 20.22 8.37 1.25
C THR A 308 18.69 8.57 1.25
N PRO A 309 18.18 9.71 0.78
CA PRO A 309 16.73 9.92 0.65
C PRO A 309 16.04 8.82 -0.20
N GLU A 310 16.68 8.39 -1.27
CA GLU A 310 16.18 7.34 -2.16
C GLU A 310 16.11 5.98 -1.43
N ASP A 311 17.11 5.68 -0.60
CA ASP A 311 17.12 4.45 0.21
C ASP A 311 16.03 4.49 1.29
N GLN A 312 15.78 5.63 1.91
CA GLN A 312 14.76 5.79 2.95
C GLN A 312 13.34 5.47 2.45
N GLU A 313 13.04 5.75 1.19
CA GLU A 313 11.75 5.40 0.58
C GLU A 313 11.58 3.89 0.41
N ARG A 314 12.70 3.16 0.21
CA ARG A 314 12.73 1.76 -0.22
C ARG A 314 13.14 0.78 0.86
N VAL A 315 13.73 1.21 1.98
CA VAL A 315 14.30 0.27 2.99
C VAL A 315 13.27 -0.70 3.60
N PHE A 316 11.97 -0.40 3.48
CA PHE A 316 10.88 -1.27 3.93
C PHE A 316 10.38 -2.24 2.83
N GLU A 317 10.92 -2.17 1.61
CA GLU A 317 10.63 -3.14 0.56
C GLU A 317 11.28 -4.50 0.89
N ARG A 318 10.63 -5.59 0.49
CA ARG A 318 11.17 -6.94 0.70
C ARG A 318 12.44 -7.14 -0.10
N PHE A 319 13.47 -7.74 0.52
CA PHE A 319 14.79 -8.01 -0.08
C PHE A 319 15.59 -6.76 -0.48
N TYR A 320 15.11 -5.56 -0.16
CA TYR A 320 15.84 -4.35 -0.44
C TYR A 320 17.11 -4.24 0.41
N ARG A 321 18.19 -3.80 -0.20
CA ARG A 321 19.52 -3.64 0.43
C ARG A 321 20.25 -2.50 -0.28
N VAL A 322 20.74 -1.54 0.47
CA VAL A 322 21.46 -0.35 -0.05
C VAL A 322 22.70 -0.74 -0.86
N ASP A 323 23.44 -1.75 -0.42
CA ASP A 323 24.60 -2.31 -1.14
C ASP A 323 24.54 -3.85 -1.10
N ALA A 324 24.09 -4.45 -2.19
CA ALA A 324 23.98 -5.90 -2.31
C ALA A 324 25.34 -6.63 -2.28
N ALA A 325 26.44 -5.98 -2.67
CA ALA A 325 27.77 -6.57 -2.65
C ALA A 325 28.36 -6.57 -1.23
N ARG A 326 28.31 -5.47 -0.52
CA ARG A 326 28.84 -5.29 0.83
C ARG A 326 27.99 -6.03 1.88
N SER A 327 26.69 -6.00 1.72
CA SER A 327 25.77 -6.63 2.67
C SER A 327 25.73 -8.14 2.60
N ARG A 328 26.29 -8.79 1.56
CA ARG A 328 26.61 -10.23 1.57
C ARG A 328 27.63 -10.59 2.64
N HIS A 329 28.55 -9.70 2.98
CA HIS A 329 29.49 -9.90 4.06
C HIS A 329 28.90 -9.72 5.46
N THR A 330 27.89 -8.86 5.61
CA THR A 330 27.22 -8.58 6.88
C THR A 330 26.04 -9.50 7.18
N GLY A 331 25.59 -10.33 6.23
CA GLY A 331 24.64 -11.42 6.47
C GLY A 331 23.16 -11.03 6.57
N GLY A 332 22.76 -9.84 6.10
CA GLY A 332 21.35 -9.43 6.09
C GLY A 332 20.52 -10.14 5.03
N THR A 333 19.28 -10.51 5.35
CA THR A 333 18.33 -11.16 4.45
C THR A 333 17.55 -10.14 3.60
N GLY A 334 17.43 -8.89 4.06
CA GLY A 334 16.59 -7.86 3.47
C GLY A 334 15.08 -8.02 3.79
N LEU A 335 14.73 -8.94 4.71
CA LEU A 335 13.34 -9.16 5.13
C LEU A 335 13.01 -8.47 6.46
N GLY A 336 13.96 -8.25 7.34
CA GLY A 336 13.72 -7.74 8.69
C GLY A 336 12.89 -6.45 8.74
N LEU A 337 13.24 -5.42 7.96
CA LEU A 337 12.48 -4.15 7.94
C LEU A 337 11.09 -4.30 7.29
N SER A 338 10.92 -5.19 6.32
CA SER A 338 9.60 -5.49 5.76
C SER A 338 8.71 -6.24 6.75
N ILE A 339 9.30 -7.10 7.61
CA ILE A 339 8.61 -7.73 8.75
C ILE A 339 8.15 -6.65 9.73
N VAL A 340 9.03 -5.70 10.10
CA VAL A 340 8.65 -4.57 10.97
C VAL A 340 7.45 -3.81 10.41
N LYS A 341 7.51 -3.40 9.15
CA LYS A 341 6.41 -2.68 8.49
C LYS A 341 5.10 -3.48 8.53
N HIS A 342 5.16 -4.77 8.26
CA HIS A 342 3.98 -5.63 8.25
C HIS A 342 3.37 -5.81 9.65
N VAL A 343 4.21 -6.09 10.66
CA VAL A 343 3.75 -6.19 12.06
C VAL A 343 3.09 -4.89 12.49
N VAL A 344 3.76 -3.76 12.31
CA VAL A 344 3.27 -2.44 12.75
C VAL A 344 1.95 -2.09 12.04
N SER A 345 1.84 -2.35 10.74
CA SER A 345 0.59 -2.12 9.98
C SER A 345 -0.56 -3.00 10.47
N ASN A 346 -0.31 -4.27 10.82
CA ASN A 346 -1.32 -5.17 11.37
C ASN A 346 -1.82 -4.74 12.77
N HIS A 347 -1.04 -3.90 13.46
CA HIS A 347 -1.39 -3.29 14.75
C HIS A 347 -2.00 -1.88 14.58
N GLY A 348 -2.37 -1.47 13.36
CA GLY A 348 -2.94 -0.15 13.09
C GLY A 348 -1.95 1.01 13.21
N GLY A 349 -0.66 0.72 13.25
CA GLY A 349 0.41 1.69 13.40
C GLY A 349 1.15 2.00 12.11
N GLU A 350 2.19 2.81 12.23
CA GLU A 350 3.12 3.15 11.15
C GLU A 350 4.58 3.05 11.61
N VAL A 351 5.48 2.76 10.67
CA VAL A 351 6.93 2.83 10.89
C VAL A 351 7.54 3.88 9.97
N THR A 352 8.40 4.71 10.54
CA THR A 352 9.11 5.78 9.82
C THR A 352 10.59 5.68 10.04
N VAL A 353 11.38 6.26 9.13
CA VAL A 353 12.84 6.39 9.24
C VAL A 353 13.24 7.84 9.03
N TRP A 354 14.15 8.30 9.87
CA TRP A 354 14.94 9.51 9.67
C TRP A 354 16.40 9.13 9.65
N SER A 355 17.13 9.56 8.64
CA SER A 355 18.54 9.21 8.50
C SER A 355 19.29 10.27 7.71
N GLN A 356 20.58 10.41 8.02
CA GLN A 356 21.52 11.22 7.26
C GLN A 356 22.79 10.42 6.98
N PRO A 357 23.29 10.41 5.73
CA PRO A 357 24.54 9.76 5.41
C PRO A 357 25.68 10.18 6.35
N GLY A 358 26.36 9.22 6.96
CA GLY A 358 27.44 9.43 7.91
C GLY A 358 27.04 9.76 9.36
N GLN A 359 25.73 9.89 9.66
CA GLN A 359 25.25 10.24 11.00
C GLN A 359 24.41 9.15 11.67
N GLY A 360 24.12 8.06 10.96
CA GLY A 360 23.27 6.98 11.44
C GLY A 360 21.80 7.17 11.08
N SER A 361 20.95 6.33 11.68
CA SER A 361 19.51 6.30 11.40
C SER A 361 18.69 6.21 12.69
N THR A 362 17.47 6.71 12.63
CA THR A 362 16.46 6.53 13.67
C THR A 362 15.20 5.94 13.03
N PHE A 363 14.87 4.72 13.40
CA PHE A 363 13.62 4.07 13.03
C PHE A 363 12.62 4.25 14.16
N THR A 364 11.39 4.65 13.83
CA THR A 364 10.34 4.89 14.83
C THR A 364 9.09 4.11 14.49
N ILE A 365 8.68 3.22 15.40
CA ILE A 365 7.38 2.55 15.40
C ILE A 365 6.40 3.43 16.14
N ARG A 366 5.23 3.69 15.56
CA ARG A 366 4.13 4.45 16.14
C ARG A 366 2.90 3.56 16.20
N LEU A 367 2.37 3.34 17.39
CA LEU A 367 1.21 2.48 17.64
C LEU A 367 0.11 3.28 18.31
N PRO A 368 -1.18 3.05 18.00
CA PRO A 368 -2.26 3.65 18.74
C PRO A 368 -2.22 3.18 20.20
N GLU A 369 -2.33 4.14 21.10
CA GLU A 369 -2.53 3.86 22.52
C GLU A 369 -3.89 3.20 22.71
N MET A 370 -3.93 2.15 23.52
CA MET A 370 -5.19 1.57 23.96
C MET A 370 -5.79 2.47 25.03
N GLU A 371 -6.91 3.13 24.74
CA GLU A 371 -7.68 3.83 25.76
C GLU A 371 -8.06 2.84 26.86
N GLY A 372 -7.65 3.12 28.12
CA GLY A 372 -8.07 2.32 29.25
C GLY A 372 -9.60 2.31 29.29
N GLN A 373 -10.20 1.12 29.29
CA GLN A 373 -11.59 1.02 29.73
C GLN A 373 -11.59 1.55 31.17
N ASP A 374 -12.15 2.73 31.38
CA ASP A 374 -12.54 3.18 32.70
C ASP A 374 -13.48 2.11 33.27
N ASP A 375 -13.00 1.33 34.22
CA ASP A 375 -13.75 0.33 35.00
C ASP A 375 -14.82 1.01 35.91
N ASP A 376 -15.23 2.23 35.56
CA ASP A 376 -16.25 3.00 36.28
C ASP A 376 -17.58 3.14 35.50
N ALA A 377 -17.92 2.13 34.72
CA ALA A 377 -19.32 1.91 34.33
C ALA A 377 -20.04 1.23 35.52
N GLY A 378 -20.46 2.06 36.46
CA GLY A 378 -21.18 1.66 37.65
C GLY A 378 -22.24 0.58 37.35
N LEU A 379 -22.15 -0.53 38.05
CA LEU A 379 -23.21 -1.54 38.14
C LEU A 379 -24.54 -0.82 38.45
N PRO A 380 -25.60 -1.05 37.66
CA PRO A 380 -26.92 -0.54 38.06
C PRO A 380 -27.29 -1.10 39.42
N PRO A 381 -27.86 -0.32 40.34
CA PRO A 381 -28.20 -0.79 41.66
C PRO A 381 -29.14 -1.97 41.53
N SER A 382 -28.73 -3.09 42.12
CA SER A 382 -29.53 -4.31 42.29
C SER A 382 -30.92 -3.92 42.80
N ALA A 383 -31.97 -4.23 42.04
CA ALA A 383 -33.36 -4.10 42.45
C ALA A 383 -33.58 -4.93 43.71
N ALA A 384 -33.72 -4.23 44.83
CA ALA A 384 -34.09 -4.83 46.09
C ALA A 384 -35.41 -5.56 45.93
N THR A 385 -35.38 -6.84 46.28
CA THR A 385 -36.53 -7.74 46.44
C THR A 385 -37.61 -7.07 47.30
N ALA A 386 -38.70 -6.65 46.67
CA ALA A 386 -39.89 -6.24 47.40
C ALA A 386 -40.59 -7.50 47.94
N ALA A 387 -40.50 -7.69 49.26
CA ALA A 387 -41.29 -8.69 50.00
C ALA A 387 -42.75 -8.29 49.95
N LEU A 388 -43.62 -9.21 49.54
CA LEU A 388 -45.07 -9.14 49.71
C LEU A 388 -45.41 -9.43 51.16
N PRO A 389 -46.29 -8.65 51.82
CA PRO A 389 -46.85 -9.00 53.12
C PRO A 389 -48.00 -10.00 53.05
N PRO A 390 -48.45 -10.55 54.20
CA PRO A 390 -49.18 -11.82 54.36
C PRO A 390 -50.62 -11.85 53.84
#